data_c506413f86a5f4dcde73d30b885af897
#
_entry.id   c506413f86a5f4dcde73d30b885af897
#
_cell.length_a   1.000
_cell.length_b   1.000
_cell.length_c   1.000
_cell.angle_alpha   90.00
_cell.angle_beta   90.00
_cell.angle_gamma   90.00
#
_symmetry.space_group_name_H-M   'P 1'
#
loop_
_entity.id
_entity.type
_entity.pdbx_description
1 polymer ?
#
loop_
_entity_poly.entity_id
_entity_poly.type
_entity_poly.pdbx_seq_one_letter_code
_entity_poly.pdbx_strand_id
1 'polypeptide(L)' 'MALDRSRKVPLPDRGIIKYKSKNATYVYHITRIYRNDKGKPTNDRVSIGKIDEETGMLIPNRNYYEFYASSNE' A
#
# COMPACT_ATOMS: atom_id res chain seq x y z
N MET A 1 11.65 12.34 -12.77
CA MET A 1 12.05 12.71 -11.41
C MET A 1 12.25 11.45 -10.57
N ALA A 2 13.37 11.36 -9.90
CA ALA A 2 13.65 10.18 -9.08
C ALA A 2 12.80 10.18 -7.82
N LEU A 3 12.43 8.99 -7.36
CA LEU A 3 11.73 8.85 -6.10
C LEU A 3 12.69 9.11 -4.94
N ASP A 4 12.24 9.92 -4.00
CA ASP A 4 13.00 10.13 -2.79
C ASP A 4 12.67 9.01 -1.79
N ARG A 5 13.53 8.03 -1.73
CA ARG A 5 13.32 6.86 -0.88
C ARG A 5 13.47 7.15 0.61
N SER A 6 14.06 8.27 0.95
CA SER A 6 14.19 8.67 2.35
C SER A 6 12.94 9.34 2.87
N ARG A 7 12.08 9.79 1.96
CA ARG A 7 10.84 10.46 2.35
C ARG A 7 9.80 9.46 2.81
N LYS A 8 9.33 9.64 4.03
CA LYS A 8 8.31 8.81 4.62
C LYS A 8 7.01 9.59 4.69
N VAL A 9 5.89 8.88 4.57
CA VAL A 9 4.57 9.49 4.59
C VAL A 9 3.73 8.83 5.68
N PRO A 10 2.68 9.51 6.18
CA PRO A 10 1.79 8.89 7.14
C PRO A 10 1.11 7.68 6.54
N LEU A 11 0.95 6.63 7.37
CA LEU A 11 0.28 5.41 6.94
C LEU A 11 -1.21 5.70 6.75
N PRO A 12 -1.81 5.28 5.61
CA PRO A 12 -3.25 5.45 5.43
C PRO A 12 -4.05 4.68 6.49
N ASP A 13 -5.18 5.25 6.92
CA ASP A 13 -6.03 4.64 7.93
C ASP A 13 -6.95 3.57 7.39
N ARG A 14 -7.32 3.68 6.12
CA ARG A 14 -8.36 2.83 5.54
C ARG A 14 -7.93 2.25 4.22
N GLY A 15 -8.54 1.12 3.89
CA GLY A 15 -8.35 0.50 2.59
C GLY A 15 -6.99 -0.14 2.41
N ILE A 16 -6.30 -0.45 3.50
CA ILE A 16 -4.98 -1.07 3.42
C ILE A 16 -4.96 -2.41 4.14
N ILE A 17 -4.05 -3.26 3.68
CA ILE A 17 -3.72 -4.52 4.33
C ILE A 17 -2.23 -4.50 4.63
N LYS A 18 -1.87 -4.97 5.82
CA LYS A 18 -0.48 -5.13 6.21
C LYS A 18 -0.08 -6.60 6.13
N TYR A 19 1.05 -6.85 5.51
CA TYR A 19 1.57 -8.21 5.39
C TYR A 19 2.96 -8.26 5.99
N LYS A 20 3.08 -8.97 7.11
CA LYS A 20 4.35 -9.09 7.80
C LYS A 20 5.18 -10.20 7.20
N SER A 21 6.38 -9.85 6.74
CA SER A 21 7.39 -10.76 6.23
C SER A 21 8.52 -10.89 7.26
N LYS A 22 9.47 -11.77 6.98
CA LYS A 22 10.64 -11.94 7.86
C LYS A 22 11.45 -10.65 8.02
N ASN A 23 11.56 -9.88 6.95
CA ASN A 23 12.45 -8.73 6.92
C ASN A 23 11.73 -7.40 6.98
N ALA A 24 10.44 -7.37 6.70
CA ALA A 24 9.70 -6.11 6.62
C ALA A 24 8.21 -6.36 6.70
N THR A 25 7.46 -5.30 6.96
CA THR A 25 6.01 -5.33 6.87
C THR A 25 5.61 -4.54 5.64
N TYR A 26 5.01 -5.21 4.69
CA TYR A 26 4.56 -4.58 3.44
C TYR A 26 3.13 -4.11 3.56
N VAL A 27 2.82 -3.03 2.87
CA VAL A 27 1.49 -2.43 2.89
C VAL A 27 0.91 -2.49 1.49
N TYR A 28 -0.33 -2.95 1.41
CA TYR A 28 -1.08 -3.01 0.17
C TYR A 28 -2.34 -2.18 0.30
N HIS A 29 -2.71 -1.49 -0.77
CA HIS A 29 -3.96 -0.76 -0.83
C HIS A 29 -4.98 -1.59 -1.60
N ILE A 30 -6.15 -1.81 -0.98
CA ILE A 30 -7.23 -2.55 -1.63
C ILE A 30 -7.87 -1.64 -2.67
N THR A 31 -7.84 -2.06 -3.93
CA THR A 31 -8.40 -1.27 -5.02
C THR A 31 -9.81 -1.69 -5.37
N ARG A 32 -10.14 -2.96 -5.11
CA ARG A 32 -11.44 -3.50 -5.48
C ARG A 32 -11.78 -4.70 -4.61
N ILE A 33 -13.02 -4.78 -4.18
CA ILE A 33 -13.54 -5.93 -3.45
C ILE A 33 -14.67 -6.52 -4.29
N TYR A 34 -14.64 -7.83 -4.52
CA TYR A 34 -15.65 -8.50 -5.34
C TYR A 34 -15.77 -9.96 -4.90
N ARG A 35 -16.75 -10.66 -5.45
CA ARG A 35 -16.90 -12.10 -5.24
C ARG A 35 -16.40 -12.83 -6.47
N ASN A 36 -15.65 -13.91 -6.25
CA ASN A 36 -15.18 -14.73 -7.35
C ASN A 36 -16.29 -15.68 -7.81
N ASP A 37 -15.97 -16.52 -8.78
CA ASP A 37 -16.95 -17.47 -9.35
C ASP A 37 -17.54 -18.43 -8.35
N LYS A 38 -16.83 -18.68 -7.25
CA LYS A 38 -17.29 -19.56 -6.19
C LYS A 38 -18.08 -18.82 -5.11
N GLY A 39 -18.31 -17.53 -5.30
CA GLY A 39 -19.04 -16.71 -4.35
C GLY A 39 -18.23 -16.29 -3.14
N LYS A 40 -16.93 -16.55 -3.11
CA LYS A 40 -16.07 -16.15 -2.00
C LYS A 40 -15.61 -14.71 -2.16
N PRO A 41 -15.54 -13.94 -1.06
CA PRO A 41 -15.01 -12.59 -1.14
C PRO A 41 -13.53 -12.61 -1.50
N THR A 42 -13.15 -11.72 -2.38
CA THR A 42 -11.77 -11.54 -2.79
C THR A 42 -11.50 -10.07 -3.06
N ASN A 43 -10.25 -9.71 -3.26
CA ASN A 43 -9.93 -8.31 -3.52
C ASN A 43 -8.71 -8.20 -4.43
N ASP A 44 -8.66 -7.10 -5.15
CA ASP A 44 -7.46 -6.66 -5.85
C ASP A 44 -6.75 -5.66 -4.96
N ARG A 45 -5.43 -5.71 -4.99
CA ARG A 45 -4.62 -4.83 -4.16
C ARG A 45 -3.33 -4.48 -4.88
N VAL A 46 -2.78 -3.33 -4.50
CA VAL A 46 -1.52 -2.86 -5.06
C VAL A 46 -0.56 -2.56 -3.92
N SER A 47 0.69 -2.97 -4.09
CA SER A 47 1.72 -2.69 -3.09
C SER A 47 2.07 -1.21 -3.13
N ILE A 48 1.93 -0.53 -1.99
CA ILE A 48 2.22 0.90 -1.91
C ILE A 48 3.48 1.20 -1.12
N GLY A 49 4.11 0.18 -0.54
CA GLY A 49 5.34 0.38 0.18
C GLY A 49 5.49 -0.57 1.35
N LYS A 50 6.30 -0.16 2.31
CA LYS A 50 6.51 -0.94 3.52
C LYS A 50 6.54 -0.01 4.73
N ILE A 51 6.34 -0.60 5.91
CA ILE A 51 6.33 0.16 7.16
C ILE A 51 7.77 0.33 7.65
N ASP A 52 8.10 1.57 8.01
CA ASP A 52 9.33 1.85 8.73
C ASP A 52 9.10 1.56 10.22
N GLU A 53 9.76 0.52 10.71
CA GLU A 53 9.54 0.08 12.10
C GLU A 53 10.01 1.10 13.13
N GLU A 54 10.93 1.98 12.76
CA GLU A 54 11.42 3.00 13.68
C GLU A 54 10.41 4.10 13.93
N THR A 55 9.69 4.51 12.91
CA THR A 55 8.76 5.63 13.01
C THR A 55 7.30 5.21 12.88
N GLY A 56 7.03 4.00 12.38
CA GLY A 56 5.69 3.55 12.09
C GLY A 56 5.08 4.18 10.85
N MET A 57 5.88 4.91 10.08
CA MET A 57 5.41 5.56 8.88
C MET A 57 5.59 4.67 7.66
N LEU A 58 4.95 5.04 6.57
CA LEU A 58 5.06 4.32 5.32
C LEU A 58 6.26 4.81 4.52
N ILE A 59 7.08 3.87 4.07
CA ILE A 59 8.12 4.15 3.09
C ILE A 59 7.50 3.87 1.73
N PRO A 60 7.08 4.93 1.00
CA PRO A 60 6.31 4.73 -0.23
C PRO A 60 7.19 4.17 -1.35
N ASN A 61 6.54 3.44 -2.26
CA ASN A 61 7.18 2.98 -3.48
C ASN A 61 6.57 3.71 -4.68
N ARG A 62 7.00 3.31 -5.88
CA ARG A 62 6.51 3.93 -7.09
C ARG A 62 4.99 3.81 -7.23
N ASN A 63 4.42 2.67 -6.84
CA ASN A 63 2.98 2.45 -6.94
C ASN A 63 2.20 3.42 -6.07
N TYR A 64 2.74 3.77 -4.91
CA TYR A 64 2.11 4.76 -4.05
C TYR A 64 1.90 6.07 -4.79
N TYR A 65 2.96 6.55 -5.42
CA TYR A 65 2.88 7.84 -6.12
C TYR A 65 1.98 7.76 -7.34
N GLU A 66 2.02 6.67 -8.07
CA GLU A 66 1.15 6.49 -9.23
C GLU A 66 -0.31 6.40 -8.84
N PHE A 67 -0.61 5.67 -7.77
CA PHE A 67 -1.97 5.46 -7.33
C PHE A 67 -2.57 6.72 -6.70
N TYR A 68 -1.86 7.31 -5.75
CA TYR A 68 -2.40 8.45 -5.03
C TYR A 68 -2.32 9.76 -5.82
N ALA A 69 -1.28 9.94 -6.61
CA ALA A 69 -1.19 11.13 -7.45
C ALA A 69 -2.30 11.16 -8.50
N SER A 70 -2.60 9.99 -9.10
CA SER A 70 -3.66 9.92 -10.09
C SER A 70 -5.02 10.22 -9.51
N SER A 71 -5.27 9.84 -8.27
CA SER A 71 -6.58 10.05 -7.65
C SER A 71 -6.80 11.47 -7.14
N ASN A 72 -5.77 12.29 -7.12
CA ASN A 72 -5.85 13.66 -6.64
C ASN A 72 -6.12 14.69 -7.74
N GLU A 73 -6.31 14.26 -8.94
CA GLU A 73 -6.62 15.21 -10.00
C GLU A 73 -8.06 15.62 -10.06
#